data_2ac488c638db7dfcb0d69cd13a88a9e2
#
_entry.id   2ac488c638db7dfcb0d69cd13a88a9e2
#
_cell.length_a   1.000
_cell.length_b   1.000
_cell.length_c   1.000
_cell.angle_alpha   90.00
_cell.angle_beta   90.00
_cell.angle_gamma   90.00
#
_symmetry.space_group_name_H-M   'P 1'
#
loop_
_entity.id
_entity.type
_entity.pdbx_description
1 polymer ?
#
loop_
_entity_poly.entity_id
_entity_poly.type
_entity_poly.pdbx_seq_one_letter_code
_entity_poly.pdbx_strand_id
1 'polypeptide(L)'
;MPPAALYKKYQPIVARAQASKDQNAYYLALREYTHTMRDGHVSVKPDDMTVYQAVAGGGFGLVVTKLDNGQVVATWVKDGGPAAAAGMKLGAQIVKWDGKPVKIALAQTSIALSPPQPTNARTVYEQLRFLVRAPVGTDKTVVFKNQGESSSRTATLKAVEDGMETLAMTDSRSALSKGPLPEKMVEQKTLPGNIGYVRIVCELDLPQAAPGDHTPTLELFRQAINSFIDSKVAGIVVDVRSNSGGSDQMVADFMSSFYKEKTLYEYANFVVPATGQFEIWKENEKTGEYVSPGQGTYIQAGSKVYTGPVVALVNNGCISSGEGVAMGIKNLPKGKVVGFYGTNGSFGMAGDSVKMPAGYEVDWPFGQSLDKNKVVQVDSKGGKGGVLPNKSIPMTLDNALKVASGHDVELEYGLKALNQMR
;
A
#
# COMPACT_ATOMS: atom_id res chain seq x y z
N MET A 1 -22.54 -3.15 -2.24
CA MET A 1 -23.69 -4.05 -1.93
C MET A 1 -24.56 -3.31 -0.92
N PRO A 2 -25.90 -3.28 -1.03
CA PRO A 2 -26.75 -2.63 -0.03
C PRO A 2 -26.61 -3.27 1.35
N PRO A 3 -26.74 -2.51 2.46
CA PRO A 3 -26.57 -3.03 3.83
C PRO A 3 -27.42 -4.28 4.14
N ALA A 4 -28.67 -4.32 3.70
CA ALA A 4 -29.55 -5.46 3.91
C ALA A 4 -29.03 -6.76 3.21
N ALA A 5 -28.42 -6.63 2.04
CA ALA A 5 -27.83 -7.77 1.32
C ALA A 5 -26.53 -8.25 2.00
N LEU A 6 -25.73 -7.34 2.57
CA LEU A 6 -24.58 -7.68 3.40
C LEU A 6 -25.02 -8.43 4.66
N TYR A 7 -25.97 -7.91 5.38
CA TYR A 7 -26.52 -8.58 6.56
C TYR A 7 -27.01 -9.99 6.24
N LYS A 8 -27.85 -10.15 5.17
CA LYS A 8 -28.36 -11.45 4.73
C LYS A 8 -27.25 -12.44 4.37
N LYS A 9 -26.12 -11.96 3.83
CA LYS A 9 -24.98 -12.79 3.48
C LYS A 9 -24.18 -13.28 4.68
N TYR A 10 -23.86 -12.38 5.61
CA TYR A 10 -22.87 -12.66 6.67
C TYR A 10 -23.50 -13.12 7.99
N GLN A 11 -24.71 -12.66 8.32
CA GLN A 11 -25.41 -13.04 9.55
C GLN A 11 -25.50 -14.57 9.76
N PRO A 12 -25.84 -15.41 8.75
CA PRO A 12 -25.90 -16.85 8.96
C PRO A 12 -24.51 -17.48 9.22
N ILE A 13 -23.43 -16.91 8.71
CA ILE A 13 -22.06 -17.37 8.94
C ILE A 13 -21.66 -17.07 10.36
N VAL A 14 -21.88 -15.83 10.81
CA VAL A 14 -21.61 -15.39 12.18
C VAL A 14 -22.43 -16.19 13.19
N ALA A 15 -23.74 -16.41 12.93
CA ALA A 15 -24.59 -17.17 13.82
C ALA A 15 -24.12 -18.63 13.98
N ARG A 16 -23.68 -19.29 12.87
CA ARG A 16 -23.11 -20.63 12.94
C ARG A 16 -21.80 -20.66 13.74
N ALA A 17 -20.90 -19.72 13.48
CA ALA A 17 -19.62 -19.61 14.20
C ALA A 17 -19.85 -19.41 15.70
N GLN A 18 -20.81 -18.59 16.08
CA GLN A 18 -21.20 -18.39 17.48
C GLN A 18 -21.78 -19.68 18.10
N ALA A 19 -22.69 -20.35 17.41
CA ALA A 19 -23.31 -21.60 17.89
C ALA A 19 -22.32 -22.73 18.09
N SER A 20 -21.35 -22.86 17.18
CA SER A 20 -20.27 -23.85 17.26
C SER A 20 -19.10 -23.44 18.17
N LYS A 21 -19.09 -22.21 18.64
CA LYS A 21 -17.95 -21.56 19.33
C LYS A 21 -16.66 -21.61 18.51
N ASP A 22 -16.79 -21.61 17.20
CA ASP A 22 -15.66 -21.58 16.26
C ASP A 22 -15.17 -20.15 16.06
N GLN A 23 -14.22 -19.74 16.88
CA GLN A 23 -13.60 -18.41 16.84
C GLN A 23 -12.88 -18.16 15.53
N ASN A 24 -12.26 -19.17 14.92
CA ASN A 24 -11.56 -19.03 13.64
C ASN A 24 -12.55 -18.67 12.52
N ALA A 25 -13.68 -19.40 12.44
CA ALA A 25 -14.74 -19.11 11.48
C ALA A 25 -15.34 -17.72 11.69
N TYR A 26 -15.50 -17.29 12.95
CA TYR A 26 -15.99 -15.96 13.30
C TYR A 26 -15.03 -14.86 12.83
N TYR A 27 -13.75 -14.99 13.17
CA TYR A 27 -12.71 -14.04 12.73
C TYR A 27 -12.66 -13.92 11.21
N LEU A 28 -12.62 -15.04 10.50
CA LEU A 28 -12.62 -15.04 9.03
C LEU A 28 -13.88 -14.38 8.44
N ALA A 29 -15.05 -14.59 9.06
CA ALA A 29 -16.29 -13.95 8.62
C ALA A 29 -16.25 -12.43 8.79
N LEU A 30 -15.68 -11.92 9.90
CA LEU A 30 -15.46 -10.49 10.11
C LEU A 30 -14.49 -9.94 9.05
N ARG A 31 -13.39 -10.62 8.80
CA ARG A 31 -12.40 -10.23 7.78
C ARG A 31 -13.03 -10.17 6.38
N GLU A 32 -13.78 -11.20 5.99
CA GLU A 32 -14.48 -11.20 4.69
C GLU A 32 -15.54 -10.08 4.61
N TYR A 33 -16.23 -9.78 5.70
CA TYR A 33 -17.16 -8.67 5.75
C TYR A 33 -16.46 -7.33 5.49
N THR A 34 -15.32 -7.08 6.13
CA THR A 34 -14.57 -5.84 5.93
C THR A 34 -14.07 -5.66 4.50
N HIS A 35 -13.77 -6.75 3.77
CA HIS A 35 -13.42 -6.69 2.35
C HIS A 35 -14.54 -6.20 1.41
N THR A 36 -15.79 -6.10 1.90
CA THR A 36 -16.88 -5.46 1.15
C THR A 36 -16.75 -3.94 1.11
N MET A 37 -16.00 -3.37 2.04
CA MET A 37 -15.61 -1.96 2.08
C MET A 37 -14.26 -1.84 1.39
N ARG A 38 -14.20 -1.00 0.35
CA ARG A 38 -12.99 -0.89 -0.48
C ARG A 38 -12.12 0.25 0.02
N ASP A 39 -11.63 0.13 1.27
CA ASP A 39 -10.77 1.13 1.89
C ASP A 39 -9.74 0.45 2.80
N GLY A 40 -8.49 0.87 2.69
CA GLY A 40 -7.37 0.33 3.45
C GLY A 40 -7.35 0.75 4.92
N HIS A 41 -8.18 1.73 5.33
CA HIS A 41 -8.36 2.10 6.74
C HIS A 41 -9.31 1.14 7.48
N VAL A 42 -10.04 0.30 6.74
CA VAL A 42 -10.90 -0.71 7.38
C VAL A 42 -10.05 -1.86 7.87
N SER A 43 -10.19 -2.22 9.14
CA SER A 43 -9.45 -3.33 9.73
C SER A 43 -10.26 -4.11 10.75
N VAL A 44 -9.84 -5.33 11.03
CA VAL A 44 -10.27 -6.13 12.20
C VAL A 44 -9.08 -6.25 13.12
N LYS A 45 -9.22 -5.86 14.38
CA LYS A 45 -8.19 -5.91 15.41
C LYS A 45 -8.64 -6.75 16.61
N PRO A 46 -7.69 -7.35 17.35
CA PRO A 46 -6.31 -7.56 16.95
C PRO A 46 -6.19 -8.56 15.79
N ASP A 47 -5.04 -8.60 15.11
CA ASP A 47 -4.74 -9.69 14.19
C ASP A 47 -4.65 -11.00 14.95
N ASP A 48 -5.41 -12.01 14.52
CA ASP A 48 -5.41 -13.33 15.14
C ASP A 48 -4.37 -14.25 14.47
N MET A 49 -3.18 -14.27 15.04
CA MET A 49 -2.07 -15.09 14.52
C MET A 49 -2.34 -16.58 14.56
N THR A 50 -3.24 -17.05 15.43
CA THR A 50 -3.63 -18.47 15.47
C THR A 50 -4.39 -18.83 14.20
N VAL A 51 -5.31 -17.95 13.76
CA VAL A 51 -6.04 -18.13 12.49
C VAL A 51 -5.09 -18.03 11.30
N TYR A 52 -4.15 -17.06 11.32
CA TYR A 52 -3.15 -16.96 10.26
C TYR A 52 -2.33 -18.25 10.13
N GLN A 53 -1.85 -18.80 11.26
CA GLN A 53 -1.10 -20.05 11.26
C GLN A 53 -1.95 -21.23 10.76
N ALA A 54 -3.19 -21.33 11.21
CA ALA A 54 -4.09 -22.42 10.81
C ALA A 54 -4.43 -22.41 9.31
N VAL A 55 -4.55 -21.21 8.70
CA VAL A 55 -5.02 -21.05 7.31
C VAL A 55 -3.87 -20.89 6.32
N ALA A 56 -2.82 -20.20 6.70
CA ALA A 56 -1.73 -19.79 5.81
C ALA A 56 -0.33 -19.92 6.44
N GLY A 57 -0.18 -20.72 7.49
CA GLY A 57 1.09 -20.89 8.23
C GLY A 57 2.19 -21.56 7.42
N GLY A 58 1.84 -22.35 6.39
CA GLY A 58 2.82 -23.02 5.54
C GLY A 58 3.09 -22.30 4.24
N GLY A 59 4.34 -22.31 3.78
CA GLY A 59 4.79 -21.80 2.50
C GLY A 59 5.36 -22.91 1.60
N PHE A 60 5.32 -22.69 0.29
CA PHE A 60 5.87 -23.63 -0.69
C PHE A 60 7.30 -23.26 -1.11
N GLY A 61 7.94 -22.30 -0.44
CA GLY A 61 9.32 -21.89 -0.72
C GLY A 61 9.46 -21.11 -2.03
N LEU A 62 8.43 -20.33 -2.43
CA LEU A 62 8.49 -19.44 -3.58
C LEU A 62 7.67 -18.17 -3.36
N VAL A 63 8.05 -17.11 -4.07
CA VAL A 63 7.26 -15.89 -4.28
C VAL A 63 6.96 -15.78 -5.76
N VAL A 64 5.78 -15.31 -6.10
CA VAL A 64 5.35 -15.17 -7.49
C VAL A 64 4.92 -13.75 -7.81
N THR A 65 5.15 -13.34 -9.06
CA THR A 65 4.75 -12.04 -9.61
C THR A 65 3.97 -12.24 -10.89
N LYS A 66 2.92 -11.43 -11.09
CA LYS A 66 2.17 -11.41 -12.34
C LYS A 66 2.75 -10.34 -13.26
N LEU A 67 3.13 -10.74 -14.47
CA LEU A 67 3.62 -9.86 -15.52
C LEU A 67 2.48 -9.20 -16.31
N ASP A 68 2.77 -8.11 -17.02
CA ASP A 68 1.80 -7.39 -17.85
C ASP A 68 1.21 -8.24 -18.98
N ASN A 69 1.96 -9.23 -19.49
CA ASN A 69 1.46 -10.20 -20.47
C ASN A 69 0.55 -11.28 -19.84
N GLY A 70 0.27 -11.19 -18.54
CA GLY A 70 -0.60 -12.11 -17.79
C GLY A 70 0.08 -13.39 -17.29
N GLN A 71 1.35 -13.61 -17.57
CA GLN A 71 2.12 -14.72 -17.00
C GLN A 71 2.32 -14.50 -15.49
N VAL A 72 2.35 -15.59 -14.73
CA VAL A 72 2.76 -15.61 -13.32
C VAL A 72 4.10 -16.32 -13.25
N VAL A 73 5.11 -15.68 -12.68
CA VAL A 73 6.48 -16.18 -12.64
C VAL A 73 7.02 -16.22 -11.22
N ALA A 74 7.88 -17.21 -10.93
CA ALA A 74 8.60 -17.27 -9.66
C ALA A 74 9.68 -16.19 -9.61
N THR A 75 9.53 -15.22 -8.71
CA THR A 75 10.50 -14.14 -8.51
C THR A 75 11.40 -14.36 -7.30
N TRP A 76 11.14 -15.39 -6.54
CA TRP A 76 12.03 -15.91 -5.52
C TRP A 76 11.75 -17.40 -5.33
N VAL A 77 12.80 -18.18 -5.10
CA VAL A 77 12.74 -19.61 -4.81
C VAL A 77 13.72 -19.87 -3.67
N LYS A 78 13.21 -20.38 -2.54
CA LYS A 78 14.02 -20.68 -1.34
C LYS A 78 14.94 -21.87 -1.59
N ASP A 79 16.22 -21.69 -1.37
CA ASP A 79 17.20 -22.77 -1.44
C ASP A 79 16.83 -23.89 -0.46
N GLY A 80 16.81 -25.12 -0.96
CA GLY A 80 16.39 -26.30 -0.18
C GLY A 80 14.89 -26.34 0.15
N GLY A 81 14.09 -25.34 -0.27
CA GLY A 81 12.64 -25.34 -0.07
C GLY A 81 11.90 -26.25 -1.06
N PRO A 82 10.58 -26.49 -0.83
CA PRO A 82 9.79 -27.43 -1.63
C PRO A 82 9.81 -27.11 -3.14
N ALA A 83 9.74 -25.86 -3.53
CA ALA A 83 9.81 -25.45 -4.94
C ALA A 83 11.18 -25.74 -5.57
N ALA A 84 12.27 -25.44 -4.84
CA ALA A 84 13.64 -25.74 -5.30
C ALA A 84 13.88 -27.26 -5.42
N ALA A 85 13.42 -28.03 -4.44
CA ALA A 85 13.52 -29.51 -4.47
C ALA A 85 12.77 -30.12 -5.66
N ALA A 86 11.68 -29.47 -6.13
CA ALA A 86 10.97 -29.86 -7.34
C ALA A 86 11.67 -29.39 -8.64
N GLY A 87 12.83 -28.73 -8.55
CA GLY A 87 13.60 -28.24 -9.67
C GLY A 87 13.05 -26.93 -10.27
N MET A 88 12.21 -26.18 -9.55
CA MET A 88 11.77 -24.84 -9.95
C MET A 88 12.94 -23.87 -9.78
N LYS A 89 13.10 -22.99 -10.76
CA LYS A 89 14.16 -21.97 -10.79
C LYS A 89 13.55 -20.57 -10.78
N LEU A 90 14.35 -19.59 -10.41
CA LEU A 90 14.00 -18.18 -10.56
C LEU A 90 13.57 -17.89 -12.01
N GLY A 91 12.49 -17.15 -12.19
CA GLY A 91 11.89 -16.86 -13.49
C GLY A 91 11.02 -17.98 -14.07
N ALA A 92 10.85 -19.12 -13.37
CA ALA A 92 9.95 -20.18 -13.83
C ALA A 92 8.52 -19.66 -13.98
N GLN A 93 7.89 -19.93 -15.13
CA GLN A 93 6.47 -19.63 -15.34
C GLN A 93 5.60 -20.67 -14.63
N ILE A 94 4.68 -20.21 -13.80
CA ILE A 94 3.63 -21.06 -13.22
C ILE A 94 2.50 -21.19 -14.25
N VAL A 95 2.19 -22.40 -14.69
CA VAL A 95 1.16 -22.69 -15.72
C VAL A 95 -0.15 -23.11 -15.06
N LYS A 96 -0.08 -24.06 -14.10
CA LYS A 96 -1.23 -24.50 -13.31
C LYS A 96 -0.87 -24.54 -11.84
N TRP A 97 -1.87 -24.28 -11.00
CA TRP A 97 -1.81 -24.40 -9.55
C TRP A 97 -3.00 -25.22 -9.08
N ASP A 98 -2.74 -26.33 -8.40
CA ASP A 98 -3.74 -27.26 -7.90
C ASP A 98 -4.76 -27.70 -8.97
N GLY A 99 -4.22 -28.16 -10.11
CA GLY A 99 -4.99 -28.63 -11.27
C GLY A 99 -5.62 -27.53 -12.13
N LYS A 100 -5.74 -26.29 -11.65
CA LYS A 100 -6.36 -25.17 -12.36
C LYS A 100 -5.33 -24.34 -13.12
N PRO A 101 -5.68 -23.75 -14.29
CA PRO A 101 -4.86 -22.69 -14.88
C PRO A 101 -4.54 -21.62 -13.83
N VAL A 102 -3.29 -21.16 -13.77
CA VAL A 102 -2.84 -20.25 -12.70
C VAL A 102 -3.68 -18.98 -12.60
N LYS A 103 -4.18 -18.46 -13.73
CA LYS A 103 -5.07 -17.28 -13.76
C LYS A 103 -6.39 -17.54 -12.99
N ILE A 104 -6.93 -18.74 -13.10
CA ILE A 104 -8.16 -19.14 -12.39
C ILE A 104 -7.87 -19.39 -10.91
N ALA A 105 -6.78 -20.10 -10.60
CA ALA A 105 -6.36 -20.32 -9.22
C ALA A 105 -6.14 -19.00 -8.49
N LEU A 106 -5.42 -18.07 -9.12
CA LEU A 106 -5.16 -16.73 -8.59
C LEU A 106 -6.46 -15.97 -8.28
N ALA A 107 -7.40 -15.92 -9.24
CA ALA A 107 -8.68 -15.22 -9.06
C ALA A 107 -9.56 -15.83 -7.95
N GLN A 108 -9.35 -17.11 -7.62
CA GLN A 108 -10.05 -17.82 -6.56
C GLN A 108 -9.32 -17.83 -5.22
N THR A 109 -8.11 -17.27 -5.16
CA THR A 109 -7.34 -17.21 -3.92
C THR A 109 -8.02 -16.26 -2.94
N SER A 110 -8.33 -16.77 -1.74
CA SER A 110 -8.86 -15.94 -0.65
C SER A 110 -7.80 -14.96 -0.17
N ILE A 111 -8.23 -13.72 0.07
CA ILE A 111 -7.41 -12.67 0.66
C ILE A 111 -7.99 -12.20 2.01
N ALA A 112 -8.85 -13.01 2.63
CA ALA A 112 -9.51 -12.67 3.89
C ALA A 112 -8.54 -12.28 5.00
N LEU A 113 -7.32 -12.84 4.99
CA LEU A 113 -6.28 -12.52 5.96
C LEU A 113 -5.48 -11.25 5.63
N SER A 114 -5.65 -10.65 4.45
CA SER A 114 -5.07 -9.34 4.13
C SER A 114 -5.99 -8.20 4.58
N PRO A 115 -5.50 -6.95 4.71
CA PRO A 115 -6.39 -5.80 4.85
C PRO A 115 -7.34 -5.67 3.65
N PRO A 116 -8.49 -5.02 3.77
CA PRO A 116 -9.37 -4.71 2.64
C PRO A 116 -8.62 -4.01 1.51
N GLN A 117 -8.97 -4.36 0.27
CA GLN A 117 -8.22 -3.92 -0.90
C GLN A 117 -9.02 -2.89 -1.71
N PRO A 118 -8.63 -1.61 -1.71
CA PRO A 118 -9.36 -0.55 -2.41
C PRO A 118 -9.29 -0.71 -3.93
N THR A 119 -8.18 -1.19 -4.48
CA THR A 119 -7.98 -1.30 -5.92
C THR A 119 -7.86 -2.75 -6.41
N ASN A 120 -8.15 -2.97 -7.70
CA ASN A 120 -7.99 -4.29 -8.32
C ASN A 120 -6.52 -4.72 -8.40
N ALA A 121 -5.60 -3.77 -8.60
CA ALA A 121 -4.16 -4.04 -8.58
C ALA A 121 -3.72 -4.55 -7.21
N ARG A 122 -4.21 -3.92 -6.15
CA ARG A 122 -3.94 -4.33 -4.77
C ARG A 122 -4.55 -5.71 -4.46
N THR A 123 -5.76 -5.98 -4.94
CA THR A 123 -6.40 -7.31 -4.81
C THR A 123 -5.53 -8.40 -5.45
N VAL A 124 -5.07 -8.21 -6.68
CA VAL A 124 -4.20 -9.17 -7.37
C VAL A 124 -2.88 -9.36 -6.63
N TYR A 125 -2.31 -8.28 -6.11
CA TYR A 125 -1.09 -8.34 -5.30
C TYR A 125 -1.26 -9.25 -4.08
N GLU A 126 -2.33 -9.10 -3.31
CA GLU A 126 -2.61 -9.97 -2.16
C GLU A 126 -2.93 -11.42 -2.59
N GLN A 127 -3.65 -11.60 -3.68
CA GLN A 127 -3.89 -12.93 -4.23
C GLN A 127 -2.59 -13.66 -4.59
N LEU A 128 -1.59 -12.97 -5.15
CA LEU A 128 -0.27 -13.56 -5.43
C LEU A 128 0.44 -14.00 -4.15
N ARG A 129 0.35 -13.19 -3.09
CA ARG A 129 0.95 -13.50 -1.78
C ARG A 129 0.33 -14.74 -1.13
N PHE A 130 -1.00 -14.85 -1.18
CA PHE A 130 -1.73 -15.96 -0.56
C PHE A 130 -1.88 -17.19 -1.46
N LEU A 131 -1.69 -17.08 -2.78
CA LEU A 131 -1.68 -18.24 -3.69
C LEU A 131 -0.64 -19.29 -3.28
N VAL A 132 0.51 -18.84 -2.80
CA VAL A 132 1.67 -19.67 -2.44
C VAL A 132 1.70 -20.00 -0.94
N ARG A 133 0.53 -19.93 -0.27
CA ARG A 133 0.35 -20.26 1.15
C ARG A 133 -0.76 -21.28 1.34
N ALA A 134 -0.64 -22.10 2.39
CA ALA A 134 -1.65 -23.06 2.81
C ALA A 134 -1.38 -23.47 4.27
N PRO A 135 -2.28 -24.22 4.93
CA PRO A 135 -1.94 -24.91 6.16
C PRO A 135 -0.70 -25.79 6.00
N VAL A 136 0.15 -25.83 7.03
CA VAL A 136 1.35 -26.69 7.04
C VAL A 136 0.97 -28.13 6.73
N GLY A 137 1.75 -28.80 5.88
CA GLY A 137 1.52 -30.18 5.46
C GLY A 137 0.59 -30.33 4.24
N THR A 138 -0.03 -29.25 3.77
CA THR A 138 -0.89 -29.28 2.56
C THR A 138 -0.07 -29.55 1.31
N ASP A 139 -0.52 -30.50 0.49
CA ASP A 139 0.07 -30.79 -0.81
C ASP A 139 -0.64 -30.00 -1.91
N LYS A 140 0.11 -29.42 -2.85
CA LYS A 140 -0.40 -28.75 -4.06
C LYS A 140 0.34 -29.26 -5.29
N THR A 141 -0.44 -29.67 -6.32
CA THR A 141 0.14 -30.01 -7.63
C THR A 141 0.35 -28.76 -8.44
N VAL A 142 1.60 -28.53 -8.86
CA VAL A 142 2.01 -27.34 -9.63
C VAL A 142 2.57 -27.77 -10.99
N VAL A 143 2.09 -27.14 -12.06
CA VAL A 143 2.68 -27.26 -13.40
C VAL A 143 3.44 -25.95 -13.66
N PHE A 144 4.73 -26.06 -13.92
CA PHE A 144 5.62 -24.93 -14.17
C PHE A 144 6.58 -25.19 -15.33
N LYS A 145 7.16 -24.13 -15.86
CA LYS A 145 8.14 -24.20 -16.96
C LYS A 145 9.31 -23.27 -16.62
N ASN A 146 10.50 -23.84 -16.48
CA ASN A 146 11.72 -23.01 -16.30
C ASN A 146 12.06 -22.27 -17.58
N GLN A 147 12.80 -21.20 -17.45
CA GLN A 147 13.30 -20.48 -18.62
C GLN A 147 14.22 -21.37 -19.47
N GLY A 148 14.06 -21.28 -20.79
CA GLY A 148 14.84 -22.07 -21.75
C GLY A 148 14.39 -23.53 -21.92
N GLU A 149 13.45 -24.04 -21.09
CA GLU A 149 12.88 -25.38 -21.29
C GLU A 149 11.80 -25.38 -22.37
N SER A 150 11.70 -26.43 -23.17
CA SER A 150 10.66 -26.59 -24.19
C SER A 150 9.34 -27.11 -23.60
N SER A 151 9.39 -27.93 -22.56
CA SER A 151 8.24 -28.56 -21.93
C SER A 151 8.02 -28.09 -20.49
N SER A 152 6.76 -28.20 -20.02
CA SER A 152 6.42 -27.98 -18.62
C SER A 152 6.70 -29.21 -17.77
N ARG A 153 6.98 -29.00 -16.50
CA ARG A 153 7.12 -30.02 -15.46
C ARG A 153 5.90 -30.01 -14.55
N THR A 154 5.57 -31.17 -13.99
CA THR A 154 4.52 -31.30 -12.95
C THR A 154 5.20 -31.79 -11.68
N ALA A 155 4.93 -31.15 -10.56
CA ALA A 155 5.42 -31.56 -9.24
C ALA A 155 4.35 -31.34 -8.17
N THR A 156 4.41 -32.14 -7.12
CA THR A 156 3.65 -31.90 -5.89
C THR A 156 4.56 -31.20 -4.89
N LEU A 157 4.12 -30.02 -4.45
CA LEU A 157 4.80 -29.24 -3.42
C LEU A 157 4.05 -29.41 -2.09
N LYS A 158 4.77 -29.66 -1.02
CA LYS A 158 4.22 -29.70 0.33
C LYS A 158 4.48 -28.38 1.04
N ALA A 159 3.45 -27.75 1.59
CA ALA A 159 3.58 -26.56 2.42
C ALA A 159 4.34 -26.88 3.71
N VAL A 160 5.40 -26.16 3.99
CA VAL A 160 6.24 -26.31 5.19
C VAL A 160 6.12 -25.07 6.06
N GLU A 161 6.32 -25.23 7.36
CA GLU A 161 6.46 -24.10 8.28
C GLU A 161 7.64 -23.20 7.83
N ASP A 162 7.40 -21.95 7.60
CA ASP A 162 8.41 -21.00 7.10
C ASP A 162 8.47 -19.69 7.91
N GLY A 163 7.84 -19.64 9.08
CA GLY A 163 7.79 -18.42 9.89
C GLY A 163 7.15 -17.23 9.15
N MET A 164 6.24 -17.46 8.20
CA MET A 164 5.66 -16.43 7.32
C MET A 164 6.69 -15.73 6.41
N GLU A 165 7.88 -16.30 6.20
CA GLU A 165 8.95 -15.69 5.43
C GLU A 165 8.52 -15.25 4.05
N THR A 166 7.86 -16.11 3.25
CA THR A 166 7.42 -15.78 1.90
C THR A 166 6.39 -14.65 1.89
N LEU A 167 5.55 -14.57 2.93
CA LEU A 167 4.59 -13.47 3.09
C LEU A 167 5.30 -12.16 3.42
N ALA A 168 6.28 -12.19 4.32
CA ALA A 168 7.07 -11.02 4.69
C ALA A 168 7.90 -10.46 3.52
N MET A 169 8.48 -11.33 2.69
CA MET A 169 9.25 -10.92 1.51
C MET A 169 8.46 -10.09 0.50
N THR A 170 7.15 -10.30 0.41
CA THR A 170 6.27 -9.58 -0.50
C THR A 170 5.45 -8.50 0.19
N ASP A 171 5.69 -8.24 1.47
CA ASP A 171 4.91 -7.27 2.23
C ASP A 171 5.24 -5.83 1.80
N SER A 172 4.25 -5.16 1.20
CA SER A 172 4.32 -3.74 0.81
C SER A 172 3.69 -2.80 1.83
N ARG A 173 3.32 -3.32 3.02
CA ARG A 173 2.82 -2.48 4.11
C ARG A 173 3.87 -1.45 4.52
N SER A 174 3.39 -0.40 5.17
CA SER A 174 4.21 0.69 5.67
C SER A 174 5.51 0.22 6.34
N ALA A 175 6.57 0.98 6.14
CA ALA A 175 7.82 0.79 6.83
C ALA A 175 7.65 0.79 8.37
N LEU A 176 6.64 1.51 8.90
CA LEU A 176 6.31 1.54 10.33
C LEU A 176 5.81 0.19 10.86
N SER A 177 5.25 -0.67 10.00
CA SER A 177 4.73 -1.98 10.40
C SER A 177 5.73 -3.13 10.22
N LYS A 178 6.94 -2.85 9.71
CA LYS A 178 7.94 -3.87 9.34
C LYS A 178 9.12 -4.05 10.30
N GLY A 179 9.14 -3.33 11.41
CA GLY A 179 10.29 -3.40 12.31
C GLY A 179 10.30 -2.27 13.33
N PRO A 180 11.43 -1.98 13.95
CA PRO A 180 11.55 -0.85 14.85
C PRO A 180 11.22 0.45 14.09
N LEU A 181 10.61 1.40 14.80
CA LEU A 181 10.32 2.71 14.23
C LEU A 181 11.61 3.34 13.71
N PRO A 182 11.59 3.96 12.52
CA PRO A 182 12.75 4.67 12.02
C PRO A 182 13.10 5.83 12.95
N GLU A 183 14.38 6.14 13.06
CA GLU A 183 14.85 7.26 13.87
C GLU A 183 14.30 8.61 13.38
N LYS A 184 14.08 8.73 12.08
CA LYS A 184 13.58 9.95 11.43
C LYS A 184 12.50 9.60 10.41
N MET A 185 11.46 10.42 10.36
CA MET A 185 10.38 10.26 9.37
C MET A 185 10.78 10.77 7.99
N VAL A 186 11.82 11.57 7.90
CA VAL A 186 12.36 12.11 6.64
C VAL A 186 13.84 11.77 6.55
N GLU A 187 14.21 11.10 5.46
CA GLU A 187 15.60 10.80 5.10
C GLU A 187 15.97 11.56 3.83
N GLN A 188 17.18 12.10 3.75
CA GLN A 188 17.63 12.82 2.56
C GLN A 188 19.04 12.40 2.14
N LYS A 189 19.29 12.50 0.84
CA LYS A 189 20.63 12.35 0.25
C LYS A 189 20.70 13.01 -1.12
N THR A 190 21.93 13.26 -1.60
CA THR A 190 22.17 13.64 -3.00
C THR A 190 22.60 12.42 -3.79
N LEU A 191 21.92 12.16 -4.90
CA LEU A 191 22.24 11.08 -5.83
C LEU A 191 23.19 11.57 -6.94
N PRO A 192 23.87 10.65 -7.65
CA PRO A 192 24.69 10.99 -8.82
C PRO A 192 23.92 11.86 -9.83
N GLY A 193 24.60 12.79 -10.47
CA GLY A 193 23.98 13.75 -11.38
C GLY A 193 23.37 14.97 -10.69
N ASN A 194 23.73 15.23 -9.42
CA ASN A 194 23.21 16.33 -8.59
C ASN A 194 21.68 16.29 -8.47
N ILE A 195 21.12 15.12 -8.10
CA ILE A 195 19.71 14.91 -7.84
C ILE A 195 19.46 14.87 -6.32
N GLY A 196 18.51 15.70 -5.85
CA GLY A 196 18.00 15.57 -4.50
C GLY A 196 17.12 14.34 -4.36
N TYR A 197 17.29 13.58 -3.30
CA TYR A 197 16.41 12.47 -2.93
C TYR A 197 15.94 12.69 -1.50
N VAL A 198 14.63 12.67 -1.31
CA VAL A 198 13.99 12.73 0.00
C VAL A 198 12.97 11.60 0.12
N ARG A 199 13.05 10.82 1.19
CA ARG A 199 12.08 9.79 1.54
C ARG A 199 11.23 10.26 2.70
N ILE A 200 9.93 10.11 2.59
CA ILE A 200 8.95 10.42 3.64
C ILE A 200 8.30 9.10 4.07
N VAL A 201 8.47 8.74 5.34
CA VAL A 201 7.95 7.49 5.90
C VAL A 201 6.48 7.64 6.32
N CYS A 202 6.16 8.76 6.95
CA CYS A 202 4.80 9.17 7.28
C CYS A 202 4.74 10.68 7.55
N GLU A 203 3.55 11.23 7.64
CA GLU A 203 3.25 12.63 7.96
C GLU A 203 2.84 12.79 9.43
N LEU A 204 3.68 12.28 10.34
CA LEU A 204 3.51 12.37 11.78
C LEU A 204 4.84 12.76 12.43
N ASP A 205 4.76 13.49 13.53
CA ASP A 205 5.88 13.62 14.45
C ASP A 205 5.85 12.43 15.41
N LEU A 206 6.89 11.62 15.42
CA LEU A 206 6.98 10.55 16.40
C LEU A 206 7.31 11.13 17.78
N PRO A 207 6.56 10.75 18.81
CA PRO A 207 6.97 11.06 20.17
C PRO A 207 8.26 10.27 20.45
N GLN A 208 9.40 10.98 20.46
CA GLN A 208 10.70 10.52 20.98
C GLN A 208 11.20 9.19 20.40
N ALA A 209 11.49 9.15 19.11
CA ALA A 209 12.05 7.93 18.49
C ALA A 209 13.50 7.64 18.97
N ALA A 210 14.27 8.64 19.39
CA ALA A 210 15.60 8.45 19.96
C ALA A 210 15.96 9.54 20.97
N PRO A 211 16.77 9.24 21.99
CA PRO A 211 17.34 10.28 22.83
C PRO A 211 18.25 11.20 21.99
N GLY A 212 17.87 12.46 21.83
CA GLY A 212 18.77 13.51 21.35
C GLY A 212 18.43 14.21 20.03
N ASP A 213 17.63 13.66 19.13
CA ASP A 213 17.21 14.36 17.89
C ASP A 213 15.67 14.43 17.80
N HIS A 214 15.14 15.58 18.17
CA HIS A 214 13.71 15.84 18.23
C HIS A 214 13.23 16.81 17.14
N THR A 215 13.97 16.90 16.02
CA THR A 215 13.55 17.78 14.93
C THR A 215 12.22 17.27 14.35
N PRO A 216 11.14 18.07 14.38
CA PRO A 216 9.86 17.70 13.83
C PRO A 216 9.94 17.30 12.34
N THR A 217 9.11 16.40 11.92
CA THR A 217 9.07 15.85 10.55
C THR A 217 8.98 16.94 9.48
N LEU A 218 8.16 17.96 9.69
CA LEU A 218 8.04 19.10 8.78
C LEU A 218 9.35 19.87 8.65
N GLU A 219 10.07 20.07 9.75
CA GLU A 219 11.34 20.79 9.73
C GLU A 219 12.41 20.00 8.99
N LEU A 220 12.51 18.68 9.22
CA LEU A 220 13.41 17.80 8.48
C LEU A 220 13.15 17.88 6.97
N PHE A 221 11.89 17.88 6.57
CA PHE A 221 11.52 18.00 5.16
C PHE A 221 11.92 19.37 4.58
N ARG A 222 11.61 20.45 5.29
CA ARG A 222 11.99 21.82 4.87
C ARG A 222 13.50 21.99 4.74
N GLN A 223 14.26 21.47 5.70
CA GLN A 223 15.73 21.49 5.64
C GLN A 223 16.23 20.73 4.41
N ALA A 224 15.67 19.56 4.11
CA ALA A 224 16.02 18.79 2.92
C ALA A 224 15.79 19.59 1.64
N ILE A 225 14.58 20.12 1.44
CA ILE A 225 14.25 20.88 0.23
C ILE A 225 15.06 22.18 0.11
N ASN A 226 15.25 22.91 1.22
CA ASN A 226 16.07 24.12 1.25
C ASN A 226 17.52 23.82 0.86
N SER A 227 18.10 22.73 1.37
CA SER A 227 19.44 22.27 1.01
C SER A 227 19.56 21.96 -0.48
N PHE A 228 18.54 21.33 -1.06
CA PHE A 228 18.49 21.02 -2.50
C PHE A 228 18.39 22.30 -3.34
N ILE A 229 17.61 23.28 -2.92
CA ILE A 229 17.52 24.59 -3.58
C ILE A 229 18.89 25.29 -3.56
N ASP A 230 19.55 25.34 -2.40
CA ASP A 230 20.85 25.99 -2.23
C ASP A 230 21.94 25.31 -3.05
N SER A 231 21.91 23.99 -3.11
CA SER A 231 22.83 23.16 -3.92
C SER A 231 22.47 23.14 -5.40
N LYS A 232 21.41 23.84 -5.81
CA LYS A 232 20.92 23.92 -7.20
C LYS A 232 20.81 22.56 -7.83
N VAL A 233 20.15 21.62 -7.13
CA VAL A 233 19.97 20.27 -7.68
C VAL A 233 19.20 20.31 -9.00
N ALA A 234 19.54 19.38 -9.90
CA ALA A 234 18.96 19.33 -11.23
C ALA A 234 17.54 18.73 -11.27
N GLY A 235 17.12 18.10 -10.19
CA GLY A 235 15.78 17.54 -9.98
C GLY A 235 15.64 16.95 -8.59
N ILE A 236 14.42 16.69 -8.15
CA ILE A 236 14.15 16.07 -6.84
C ILE A 236 13.33 14.79 -7.04
N VAL A 237 13.76 13.71 -6.37
CA VAL A 237 12.97 12.50 -6.16
C VAL A 237 12.37 12.58 -4.75
N VAL A 238 11.04 12.49 -4.64
CA VAL A 238 10.32 12.34 -3.39
C VAL A 238 9.82 10.90 -3.32
N ASP A 239 10.36 10.11 -2.40
CA ASP A 239 10.01 8.70 -2.24
C ASP A 239 8.98 8.54 -1.14
N VAL A 240 7.74 8.20 -1.52
CA VAL A 240 6.63 7.90 -0.62
C VAL A 240 6.21 6.44 -0.72
N ARG A 241 7.06 5.56 -1.22
CA ARG A 241 6.77 4.13 -1.25
C ARG A 241 6.60 3.60 0.16
N SER A 242 5.49 2.88 0.37
CA SER A 242 5.08 2.34 1.69
C SER A 242 4.91 3.40 2.79
N ASN A 243 4.64 4.63 2.42
CA ASN A 243 4.27 5.70 3.35
C ASN A 243 2.90 5.39 3.97
N SER A 244 2.80 5.49 5.29
CA SER A 244 1.61 5.10 6.07
C SER A 244 0.56 6.20 6.22
N GLY A 245 0.81 7.38 5.66
CA GLY A 245 -0.06 8.54 5.88
C GLY A 245 0.24 9.27 7.20
N GLY A 246 -0.68 10.12 7.62
CA GLY A 246 -0.57 10.95 8.81
C GLY A 246 -1.49 12.16 8.74
N SER A 247 -0.93 13.38 8.94
CA SER A 247 -1.67 14.64 8.90
C SER A 247 -1.72 15.22 7.49
N ASP A 248 -2.91 15.50 6.99
CA ASP A 248 -3.14 16.18 5.72
C ASP A 248 -2.68 17.65 5.77
N GLN A 249 -2.75 18.29 6.95
CA GLN A 249 -2.18 19.63 7.14
C GLN A 249 -0.65 19.59 6.96
N MET A 250 0.04 18.58 7.51
CA MET A 250 1.49 18.43 7.32
C MET A 250 1.86 18.23 5.85
N VAL A 251 1.03 17.48 5.08
CA VAL A 251 1.23 17.38 3.62
C VAL A 251 1.08 18.72 2.94
N ALA A 252 0.04 19.49 3.27
CA ALA A 252 -0.13 20.84 2.72
C ALA A 252 1.07 21.72 3.02
N ASP A 253 1.65 21.59 4.20
CA ASP A 253 2.86 22.32 4.61
C ASP A 253 4.12 21.82 3.90
N PHE A 254 4.28 20.51 3.63
CA PHE A 254 5.33 19.98 2.76
C PHE A 254 5.23 20.57 1.36
N MET A 255 4.02 20.60 0.80
CA MET A 255 3.78 21.09 -0.55
C MET A 255 4.06 22.60 -0.67
N SER A 256 4.04 23.39 0.40
CA SER A 256 4.44 24.79 0.36
C SER A 256 5.85 24.99 -0.21
N SER A 257 6.73 24.00 -0.11
CA SER A 257 8.06 24.01 -0.70
C SER A 257 8.09 23.94 -2.24
N PHE A 258 6.93 23.67 -2.88
CA PHE A 258 6.80 23.51 -4.33
C PHE A 258 5.75 24.44 -4.96
N TYR A 259 4.90 25.09 -4.17
CA TYR A 259 3.80 25.94 -4.65
C TYR A 259 4.08 27.40 -4.43
N LYS A 260 3.93 28.22 -5.47
CA LYS A 260 4.11 29.68 -5.44
C LYS A 260 2.85 30.44 -5.03
N GLU A 261 1.70 29.78 -5.07
CA GLU A 261 0.40 30.38 -4.81
C GLU A 261 -0.42 29.54 -3.87
N LYS A 262 -1.24 30.19 -3.05
CA LYS A 262 -2.19 29.49 -2.18
C LYS A 262 -3.11 28.60 -3.03
N THR A 263 -3.09 27.31 -2.77
CA THR A 263 -3.84 26.29 -3.52
C THR A 263 -4.64 25.42 -2.57
N LEU A 264 -5.91 25.14 -2.91
CA LEU A 264 -6.70 24.18 -2.13
C LEU A 264 -6.06 22.79 -2.22
N TYR A 265 -5.77 22.21 -1.07
CA TYR A 265 -5.35 20.82 -0.95
C TYR A 265 -6.59 19.90 -0.92
N GLU A 266 -7.53 20.20 0.01
CA GLU A 266 -8.77 19.43 0.14
C GLU A 266 -9.85 20.15 0.94
N TYR A 267 -11.07 19.62 0.86
CA TYR A 267 -12.10 19.77 1.88
C TYR A 267 -12.27 18.44 2.60
N ALA A 268 -12.02 18.40 3.89
CA ALA A 268 -12.29 17.24 4.72
C ALA A 268 -13.80 17.15 4.99
N ASN A 269 -14.45 16.09 4.54
CA ASN A 269 -15.90 15.92 4.53
C ASN A 269 -16.27 14.70 5.38
N PHE A 270 -16.79 14.94 6.58
CA PHE A 270 -17.08 13.89 7.57
C PHE A 270 -18.55 13.60 7.70
N VAL A 271 -18.89 12.35 7.97
CA VAL A 271 -20.23 11.96 8.39
C VAL A 271 -20.49 12.45 9.82
N VAL A 272 -21.59 13.15 10.02
CA VAL A 272 -22.11 13.51 11.35
C VAL A 272 -22.96 12.34 11.86
N PRO A 273 -22.54 11.60 12.90
CA PRO A 273 -23.24 10.38 13.34
C PRO A 273 -24.71 10.62 13.71
N ALA A 274 -25.02 11.78 14.31
CA ALA A 274 -26.38 12.12 14.74
C ALA A 274 -27.36 12.30 13.59
N THR A 275 -26.91 12.74 12.42
CA THR A 275 -27.77 13.06 11.26
C THR A 275 -27.54 12.13 10.08
N GLY A 276 -26.40 11.43 10.02
CA GLY A 276 -25.95 10.66 8.88
C GLY A 276 -25.58 11.52 7.65
N GLN A 277 -25.50 12.84 7.82
CA GLN A 277 -25.16 13.79 6.77
C GLN A 277 -23.66 14.07 6.76
N PHE A 278 -23.12 14.42 5.60
CA PHE A 278 -21.74 14.85 5.47
C PHE A 278 -21.61 16.36 5.69
N GLU A 279 -20.60 16.76 6.47
CA GLU A 279 -20.24 18.15 6.71
C GLU A 279 -18.75 18.36 6.46
N ILE A 280 -18.38 19.54 5.93
CA ILE A 280 -16.97 19.91 5.74
C ILE A 280 -16.41 20.38 7.07
N TRP A 281 -15.34 19.73 7.51
CA TRP A 281 -14.64 20.01 8.74
C TRP A 281 -13.21 20.49 8.44
N LYS A 282 -12.55 21.08 9.40
CA LYS A 282 -11.12 21.44 9.35
C LYS A 282 -10.42 20.92 10.58
N GLU A 283 -9.22 20.37 10.41
CA GLU A 283 -8.34 20.04 11.50
C GLU A 283 -7.87 21.31 12.23
N ASN A 284 -7.96 21.30 13.54
CA ASN A 284 -7.39 22.32 14.40
C ASN A 284 -5.88 22.03 14.55
N GLU A 285 -5.03 22.87 13.96
CA GLU A 285 -3.58 22.71 13.93
C GLU A 285 -2.91 22.62 15.33
N LYS A 286 -3.59 23.07 16.38
CA LYS A 286 -3.07 23.03 17.76
C LYS A 286 -3.48 21.79 18.53
N THR A 287 -4.68 21.28 18.27
CA THR A 287 -5.28 20.17 19.05
C THR A 287 -5.35 18.86 18.24
N GLY A 288 -5.23 18.92 16.92
CA GLY A 288 -5.46 17.80 16.02
C GLY A 288 -6.95 17.43 15.89
N GLU A 289 -7.85 18.19 16.52
CA GLU A 289 -9.28 17.92 16.46
C GLU A 289 -9.91 18.52 15.21
N TYR A 290 -10.87 17.83 14.65
CA TYR A 290 -11.65 18.34 13.51
C TYR A 290 -12.84 19.19 14.00
N VAL A 291 -12.99 20.39 13.43
CA VAL A 291 -14.04 21.34 13.77
C VAL A 291 -14.89 21.69 12.55
N SER A 292 -16.21 21.81 12.75
CA SER A 292 -17.18 22.22 11.73
C SER A 292 -17.77 23.61 12.10
N PRO A 293 -18.10 24.48 11.12
CA PRO A 293 -17.84 24.33 9.68
C PRO A 293 -16.38 24.58 9.31
N GLY A 294 -15.84 23.76 8.43
CA GLY A 294 -14.47 23.86 7.94
C GLY A 294 -14.34 24.70 6.68
N GLN A 295 -13.15 25.30 6.51
CA GLN A 295 -12.83 26.13 5.34
C GLN A 295 -11.95 25.43 4.30
N GLY A 296 -11.65 24.16 4.51
CA GLY A 296 -10.70 23.40 3.70
C GLY A 296 -9.24 23.62 4.15
N THR A 297 -8.41 22.67 3.76
CA THR A 297 -6.96 22.70 3.96
C THR A 297 -6.31 23.29 2.73
N TYR A 298 -5.36 24.21 2.91
CA TYR A 298 -4.70 24.91 1.81
C TYR A 298 -3.18 24.77 1.89
N ILE A 299 -2.58 24.43 0.75
CA ILE A 299 -1.14 24.64 0.54
C ILE A 299 -0.93 26.14 0.52
N GLN A 300 -0.15 26.67 1.45
CA GLN A 300 0.24 28.09 1.45
C GLN A 300 1.40 28.32 0.47
N ALA A 301 1.50 29.55 -0.04
CA ALA A 301 2.67 29.95 -0.85
C ALA A 301 3.94 29.87 0.01
N GLY A 302 4.93 29.11 -0.44
CA GLY A 302 6.21 29.02 0.24
C GLY A 302 7.07 30.27 0.10
N SER A 303 7.85 30.57 1.11
CA SER A 303 8.85 31.67 1.04
C SER A 303 10.08 31.30 0.19
N LYS A 304 10.41 30.01 0.13
CA LYS A 304 11.49 29.42 -0.66
C LYS A 304 10.94 28.21 -1.40
N VAL A 305 10.83 28.31 -2.72
CA VAL A 305 10.08 27.33 -3.55
C VAL A 305 10.99 26.71 -4.59
N TYR A 306 11.02 25.38 -4.61
CA TYR A 306 11.67 24.63 -5.68
C TYR A 306 10.75 24.57 -6.91
N THR A 307 11.28 24.98 -8.09
CA THR A 307 10.51 25.05 -9.35
C THR A 307 11.04 24.15 -10.46
N GLY A 308 12.05 23.34 -10.13
CA GLY A 308 12.61 22.36 -11.04
C GLY A 308 11.76 21.09 -11.16
N PRO A 309 12.23 20.10 -11.92
CA PRO A 309 11.56 18.81 -12.05
C PRO A 309 11.46 18.04 -10.73
N VAL A 310 10.29 17.48 -10.43
CA VAL A 310 10.04 16.64 -9.25
C VAL A 310 9.39 15.33 -9.67
N VAL A 311 9.86 14.21 -9.14
CA VAL A 311 9.26 12.89 -9.33
C VAL A 311 8.88 12.32 -7.97
N ALA A 312 7.62 11.90 -7.80
CA ALA A 312 7.21 11.05 -6.69
C ALA A 312 7.36 9.58 -7.07
N LEU A 313 8.06 8.80 -6.23
CA LEU A 313 8.05 7.34 -6.31
C LEU A 313 6.93 6.81 -5.42
N VAL A 314 6.08 5.98 -5.99
CA VAL A 314 4.91 5.42 -5.31
C VAL A 314 4.84 3.91 -5.45
N ASN A 315 4.19 3.26 -4.49
CA ASN A 315 3.74 1.88 -4.61
C ASN A 315 2.35 1.72 -3.95
N ASN A 316 1.78 0.56 -4.04
CA ASN A 316 0.47 0.26 -3.47
C ASN A 316 0.45 0.16 -1.93
N GLY A 317 1.59 0.34 -1.27
CA GLY A 317 1.70 0.51 0.18
C GLY A 317 1.62 1.97 0.65
N CYS A 318 1.69 2.94 -0.27
CA CYS A 318 1.48 4.36 0.02
C CYS A 318 -0.02 4.63 0.21
N ILE A 319 -0.43 5.09 1.39
CA ILE A 319 -1.85 5.21 1.80
C ILE A 319 -2.12 6.56 2.47
N SER A 320 -3.41 6.96 2.50
CA SER A 320 -3.88 8.14 3.27
C SER A 320 -3.14 9.41 2.86
N SER A 321 -2.68 10.22 3.80
CA SER A 321 -1.95 11.47 3.53
C SER A 321 -0.69 11.29 2.67
N GLY A 322 -0.05 10.11 2.69
CA GLY A 322 1.03 9.78 1.74
C GLY A 322 0.59 9.83 0.28
N GLU A 323 -0.67 9.46 -0.02
CA GLU A 323 -1.26 9.63 -1.35
C GLU A 323 -1.43 11.12 -1.71
N GLY A 324 -1.68 11.96 -0.68
CA GLY A 324 -1.76 13.41 -0.83
C GLY A 324 -0.43 14.04 -1.26
N VAL A 325 0.72 13.55 -0.75
CA VAL A 325 2.05 13.97 -1.23
C VAL A 325 2.20 13.65 -2.71
N ALA A 326 1.87 12.42 -3.11
CA ALA A 326 1.95 12.00 -4.51
C ALA A 326 1.01 12.82 -5.41
N MET A 327 -0.22 13.12 -4.94
CA MET A 327 -1.20 13.96 -5.61
C MET A 327 -0.68 15.39 -5.77
N GLY A 328 -0.15 15.98 -4.70
CA GLY A 328 0.42 17.33 -4.72
C GLY A 328 1.55 17.46 -5.74
N ILE A 329 2.46 16.48 -5.79
CA ILE A 329 3.54 16.48 -6.78
C ILE A 329 3.02 16.28 -8.20
N LYS A 330 2.04 15.39 -8.40
CA LYS A 330 1.43 15.15 -9.72
C LYS A 330 0.81 16.42 -10.32
N ASN A 331 0.32 17.30 -9.47
CA ASN A 331 -0.33 18.57 -9.88
C ASN A 331 0.67 19.69 -10.19
N LEU A 332 1.98 19.49 -9.93
CA LEU A 332 2.99 20.49 -10.29
C LEU A 332 3.21 20.53 -11.81
N PRO A 333 3.52 21.70 -12.40
CA PRO A 333 3.80 21.83 -13.84
C PRO A 333 4.94 20.93 -14.33
N LYS A 334 5.93 20.68 -13.47
CA LYS A 334 7.08 19.78 -13.69
C LYS A 334 7.09 18.63 -12.71
N GLY A 335 5.91 18.11 -12.33
CA GLY A 335 5.73 16.98 -11.44
C GLY A 335 5.37 15.71 -12.20
N LYS A 336 5.89 14.57 -11.79
CA LYS A 336 5.48 13.25 -12.28
C LYS A 336 5.42 12.25 -11.15
N VAL A 337 4.54 11.26 -11.29
CA VAL A 337 4.45 10.09 -10.43
C VAL A 337 4.95 8.87 -11.18
N VAL A 338 5.79 8.07 -10.54
CA VAL A 338 6.44 6.88 -11.12
C VAL A 338 6.28 5.70 -10.16
N GLY A 339 5.93 4.55 -10.68
CA GLY A 339 5.78 3.29 -9.95
C GLY A 339 5.29 2.18 -10.87
N PHE A 340 5.37 0.94 -10.44
CA PHE A 340 4.73 -0.18 -11.15
C PHE A 340 3.22 -0.06 -11.10
N TYR A 341 2.69 0.36 -9.96
CA TYR A 341 1.28 0.55 -9.67
C TYR A 341 1.07 1.96 -9.09
N GLY A 342 -0.19 2.36 -8.94
CA GLY A 342 -0.54 3.56 -8.19
C GLY A 342 -0.39 3.37 -6.68
N THR A 343 -0.80 4.37 -5.93
CA THR A 343 -0.92 4.33 -4.48
C THR A 343 -2.05 3.41 -4.03
N ASN A 344 -2.32 3.31 -2.74
CA ASN A 344 -3.29 2.39 -2.17
C ASN A 344 -4.73 2.61 -2.69
N GLY A 345 -5.16 3.87 -2.79
CA GLY A 345 -6.53 4.24 -3.15
C GLY A 345 -7.44 4.41 -1.93
N SER A 346 -6.88 4.79 -0.80
CA SER A 346 -7.57 5.00 0.47
C SER A 346 -7.17 6.35 1.06
N PHE A 347 -7.70 7.42 0.45
CA PHE A 347 -7.46 8.80 0.82
C PHE A 347 -8.60 9.38 1.68
N GLY A 348 -9.33 8.50 2.37
CA GLY A 348 -10.33 8.87 3.35
C GLY A 348 -9.71 9.19 4.70
N MET A 349 -10.52 9.79 5.58
CA MET A 349 -10.11 10.10 6.94
C MET A 349 -10.32 8.88 7.82
N ALA A 350 -9.30 8.50 8.60
CA ALA A 350 -9.41 7.47 9.62
C ALA A 350 -10.62 7.78 10.54
N GLY A 351 -11.30 6.74 10.96
CA GLY A 351 -12.57 6.87 11.62
C GLY A 351 -12.58 6.30 13.03
N ASP A 352 -13.71 5.78 13.37
CA ASP A 352 -14.02 5.20 14.67
C ASP A 352 -13.91 3.68 14.62
N SER A 353 -14.06 3.02 15.76
CA SER A 353 -14.09 1.57 15.88
C SER A 353 -15.38 1.09 16.52
N VAL A 354 -15.80 -0.12 16.17
CA VAL A 354 -16.91 -0.83 16.84
C VAL A 354 -16.38 -2.11 17.48
N LYS A 355 -16.70 -2.25 18.76
CA LYS A 355 -16.44 -3.48 19.51
C LYS A 355 -17.33 -4.61 19.00
N MET A 356 -16.68 -5.72 18.70
CA MET A 356 -17.30 -6.96 18.24
C MET A 356 -17.19 -8.03 19.31
N PRO A 357 -18.02 -9.10 19.29
CA PRO A 357 -17.84 -10.26 20.15
C PRO A 357 -16.43 -10.86 20.09
N ALA A 358 -16.06 -11.60 21.11
CA ALA A 358 -14.77 -12.26 21.29
C ALA A 358 -13.55 -11.29 21.37
N GLY A 359 -13.78 -10.03 21.70
CA GLY A 359 -12.71 -9.04 21.90
C GLY A 359 -12.16 -8.42 20.62
N TYR A 360 -12.80 -8.66 19.48
CA TYR A 360 -12.43 -8.00 18.23
C TYR A 360 -13.00 -6.58 18.15
N GLU A 361 -12.36 -5.75 17.33
CA GLU A 361 -12.85 -4.42 16.93
C GLU A 361 -12.77 -4.32 15.40
N VAL A 362 -13.73 -3.60 14.82
CA VAL A 362 -13.71 -3.24 13.40
C VAL A 362 -13.55 -1.74 13.29
N ASP A 363 -12.47 -1.30 12.64
CA ASP A 363 -12.25 0.10 12.31
C ASP A 363 -12.81 0.41 10.92
N TRP A 364 -13.29 1.65 10.71
CA TRP A 364 -13.69 2.16 9.41
C TRP A 364 -13.42 3.65 9.26
N PRO A 365 -13.21 4.15 8.03
CA PRO A 365 -13.15 5.59 7.78
C PRO A 365 -14.56 6.19 7.84
N PHE A 366 -14.66 7.42 8.30
CA PHE A 366 -15.91 8.18 8.34
C PHE A 366 -15.84 9.52 7.62
N GLY A 367 -14.74 9.80 6.92
CA GLY A 367 -14.52 11.02 6.17
C GLY A 367 -14.02 10.77 4.75
N GLN A 368 -14.17 11.79 3.92
CA GLN A 368 -13.77 11.84 2.53
C GLN A 368 -12.95 13.09 2.27
N SER A 369 -11.93 12.98 1.42
CA SER A 369 -11.26 14.16 0.87
C SER A 369 -11.94 14.60 -0.42
N LEU A 370 -12.30 15.87 -0.53
CA LEU A 370 -12.94 16.43 -1.71
C LEU A 370 -12.05 17.48 -2.39
N ASP A 371 -12.10 17.54 -3.71
CA ASP A 371 -11.46 18.59 -4.51
C ASP A 371 -12.23 19.92 -4.47
N LYS A 372 -11.73 20.91 -5.21
CA LYS A 372 -12.38 22.24 -5.36
C LYS A 372 -13.81 22.19 -5.91
N ASN A 373 -14.17 21.14 -6.64
CA ASN A 373 -15.50 20.92 -7.21
C ASN A 373 -16.40 20.07 -6.28
N LYS A 374 -15.93 19.75 -5.07
CA LYS A 374 -16.60 18.86 -4.10
C LYS A 374 -16.72 17.42 -4.60
N VAL A 375 -15.80 16.99 -5.45
CA VAL A 375 -15.70 15.60 -5.91
C VAL A 375 -14.67 14.86 -5.04
N VAL A 376 -14.98 13.61 -4.65
CA VAL A 376 -14.06 12.78 -3.85
C VAL A 376 -12.75 12.60 -4.59
N GLN A 377 -11.65 12.92 -3.94
CA GLN A 377 -10.30 12.75 -4.45
C GLN A 377 -9.82 11.31 -4.22
N VAL A 378 -8.98 10.80 -5.12
CA VAL A 378 -8.34 9.48 -4.99
C VAL A 378 -9.37 8.37 -4.68
N ASP A 379 -10.53 8.43 -5.35
CA ASP A 379 -11.63 7.50 -5.16
C ASP A 379 -11.26 6.10 -5.69
N SER A 380 -11.45 5.08 -4.87
CA SER A 380 -11.28 3.67 -5.24
C SER A 380 -12.48 3.06 -5.96
N LYS A 381 -13.53 3.83 -6.24
CA LYS A 381 -14.74 3.38 -6.94
C LYS A 381 -14.40 2.72 -8.28
N GLY A 382 -14.96 1.56 -8.51
CA GLY A 382 -14.66 0.77 -9.71
C GLY A 382 -13.28 0.07 -9.68
N GLY A 383 -12.55 0.11 -8.57
CA GLY A 383 -11.28 -0.60 -8.39
C GLY A 383 -10.08 0.04 -9.07
N LYS A 384 -10.19 1.31 -9.46
CA LYS A 384 -9.12 2.05 -10.15
C LYS A 384 -8.48 3.15 -9.30
N GLY A 385 -8.95 3.41 -8.11
CA GLY A 385 -8.50 4.50 -7.25
C GLY A 385 -6.98 4.55 -7.03
N GLY A 386 -6.58 5.50 -6.20
CA GLY A 386 -5.18 5.80 -5.97
C GLY A 386 -4.61 6.88 -6.91
N VAL A 387 -3.46 7.42 -6.55
CA VAL A 387 -2.69 8.32 -7.42
C VAL A 387 -1.91 7.47 -8.42
N LEU A 388 -2.44 7.37 -9.64
CA LEU A 388 -1.82 6.58 -10.69
C LEU A 388 -0.53 7.24 -11.21
N PRO A 389 0.52 6.45 -11.56
CA PRO A 389 1.68 6.95 -12.27
C PRO A 389 1.30 7.66 -13.57
N ASN A 390 2.05 8.69 -13.96
CA ASN A 390 1.91 9.32 -15.27
C ASN A 390 2.17 8.31 -16.40
N LYS A 391 3.10 7.39 -16.15
CA LYS A 391 3.35 6.20 -16.97
C LYS A 391 3.82 5.10 -16.04
N SER A 392 3.08 4.01 -15.96
CA SER A 392 3.48 2.85 -15.16
C SER A 392 4.77 2.22 -15.69
N ILE A 393 5.59 1.75 -14.78
CA ILE A 393 6.75 0.92 -15.11
C ILE A 393 6.20 -0.43 -15.61
N PRO A 394 6.65 -0.94 -16.76
CA PRO A 394 6.16 -2.22 -17.25
C PRO A 394 6.66 -3.36 -16.35
N MET A 395 5.75 -4.21 -15.88
CA MET A 395 6.10 -5.43 -15.15
C MET A 395 6.50 -6.53 -16.16
N THR A 396 7.67 -6.35 -16.76
CA THR A 396 8.30 -7.36 -17.61
C THR A 396 9.04 -8.40 -16.77
N LEU A 397 9.39 -9.55 -17.37
CA LEU A 397 10.20 -10.55 -16.68
C LEU A 397 11.55 -9.96 -16.21
N ASP A 398 12.20 -9.17 -17.06
CA ASP A 398 13.48 -8.51 -16.73
C ASP A 398 13.33 -7.60 -15.51
N ASN A 399 12.34 -6.72 -15.50
CA ASN A 399 12.08 -5.83 -14.36
C ASN A 399 11.71 -6.62 -13.09
N ALA A 400 10.89 -7.65 -13.21
CA ALA A 400 10.53 -8.49 -12.07
C ALA A 400 11.76 -9.19 -11.46
N LEU A 401 12.68 -9.69 -12.29
CA LEU A 401 13.92 -10.32 -11.83
C LEU A 401 14.92 -9.31 -11.26
N LYS A 402 15.01 -8.11 -11.83
CA LYS A 402 15.81 -7.01 -11.26
C LYS A 402 15.32 -6.64 -9.85
N VAL A 403 14.03 -6.44 -9.67
CA VAL A 403 13.44 -6.19 -8.34
C VAL A 403 13.76 -7.33 -7.38
N ALA A 404 13.59 -8.58 -7.81
CA ALA A 404 13.90 -9.78 -7.03
C ALA A 404 15.37 -9.88 -6.61
N SER A 405 16.28 -9.33 -7.40
CA SER A 405 17.72 -9.26 -7.11
C SER A 405 18.13 -7.99 -6.32
N GLY A 406 17.17 -7.19 -5.86
CA GLY A 406 17.42 -6.02 -5.02
C GLY A 406 17.71 -4.71 -5.78
N HIS A 407 17.53 -4.68 -7.11
CA HIS A 407 17.67 -3.44 -7.87
C HIS A 407 16.44 -2.54 -7.66
N ASP A 408 16.69 -1.27 -7.44
CA ASP A 408 15.63 -0.26 -7.32
C ASP A 408 15.18 0.24 -8.70
N VAL A 409 14.40 -0.59 -9.39
CA VAL A 409 13.87 -0.31 -10.73
C VAL A 409 12.99 0.94 -10.72
N GLU A 410 12.23 1.19 -9.68
CA GLU A 410 11.37 2.37 -9.58
C GLU A 410 12.22 3.65 -9.52
N LEU A 411 13.30 3.66 -8.74
CA LEU A 411 14.24 4.78 -8.71
C LEU A 411 14.92 4.99 -10.06
N GLU A 412 15.34 3.91 -10.74
CA GLU A 412 15.93 4.01 -12.10
C GLU A 412 14.97 4.70 -13.09
N TYR A 413 13.69 4.32 -13.08
CA TYR A 413 12.66 4.94 -13.93
C TYR A 413 12.35 6.37 -13.48
N GLY A 414 12.38 6.66 -12.18
CA GLY A 414 12.24 8.00 -11.64
C GLY A 414 13.34 8.94 -12.14
N LEU A 415 14.57 8.51 -12.10
CA LEU A 415 15.73 9.27 -12.63
C LEU A 415 15.62 9.50 -14.15
N LYS A 416 15.17 8.49 -14.91
CA LYS A 416 14.89 8.64 -16.35
C LYS A 416 13.79 9.68 -16.59
N ALA A 417 12.73 9.67 -15.79
CA ALA A 417 11.63 10.64 -15.89
C ALA A 417 12.10 12.06 -15.56
N LEU A 418 12.95 12.26 -14.55
CA LEU A 418 13.56 13.54 -14.25
C LEU A 418 14.38 14.07 -15.43
N ASN A 419 15.23 13.23 -16.03
CA ASN A 419 16.06 13.61 -17.16
C ASN A 419 15.25 14.04 -18.39
N GLN A 420 14.04 13.50 -18.58
CA GLN A 420 13.13 13.89 -19.67
C GLN A 420 12.38 15.22 -19.41
N MET A 421 12.45 15.76 -18.21
CA MET A 421 11.79 17.03 -17.83
C MET A 421 12.76 18.22 -17.75
N ARG A 422 14.04 17.95 -17.88
CA ARG A 422 15.11 18.97 -18.01
C ARG A 422 15.16 19.49 -19.42
#